data_0d740b7f0cd8ab23b1c1b5b657d04e72
#
_entry.id   0d740b7f0cd8ab23b1c1b5b657d04e72
#
_cell.length_a   1.000
_cell.length_b   1.000
_cell.length_c   1.000
_cell.angle_alpha   90.00
_cell.angle_beta   90.00
_cell.angle_gamma   90.00
#
_symmetry.space_group_name_H-M   'P 1'
#
loop_
_entity.id
_entity.type
_entity.pdbx_description
1 polymer ?
#
loop_
_entity_poly.entity_id
_entity_poly.type
_entity_poly.pdbx_seq_one_letter_code
_entity_poly.pdbx_strand_id
1 'polypeptide(L)'
;DLVPLDEMPLEVTWEAMVAQREAGLVRHLGVSNFSIPKLQRLFEKSKTKPEVNQVEIHPYFQQNDLIGFCNANNILVTAFSPLGSKSLMKNDEGIQQDKSIVEMAKKHNCSTAQLILAWGLQRGYAVIPKSVNKERIIENIGAFNVRLDDEDRLATGKLDRKMRIATARYAVLPGGYYSYENIWDE
;
A
#
# COMPACT_ATOMS: atom_id res chain seq x y z
N ASP A 1 -6.68 25.32 -8.45
CA ASP A 1 -5.35 25.58 -8.99
C ASP A 1 -4.37 24.62 -8.32
N LEU A 2 -3.42 24.05 -9.08
CA LEU A 2 -2.36 23.19 -8.55
C LEU A 2 -1.20 24.09 -8.09
N VAL A 3 -0.65 23.78 -6.91
CA VAL A 3 0.53 24.47 -6.39
C VAL A 3 1.78 23.84 -7.04
N PRO A 4 2.72 24.63 -7.58
CA PRO A 4 3.99 24.13 -8.09
C PRO A 4 4.77 23.30 -7.03
N LEU A 5 5.52 22.30 -7.48
CA LEU A 5 6.26 21.39 -6.57
C LEU A 5 7.40 22.12 -5.80
N ASP A 6 7.92 23.21 -6.34
CA ASP A 6 8.94 24.04 -5.71
C ASP A 6 8.39 25.07 -4.73
N GLU A 7 7.10 25.44 -4.86
CA GLU A 7 6.45 26.36 -3.93
C GLU A 7 6.01 25.65 -2.62
N MET A 8 5.71 24.35 -2.67
CA MET A 8 5.39 23.55 -1.49
C MET A 8 6.11 22.20 -1.49
N PRO A 9 7.42 22.19 -1.20
CA PRO A 9 8.18 20.96 -1.07
C PRO A 9 7.60 20.03 0.00
N LEU A 10 7.73 18.73 -0.18
CA LEU A 10 7.25 17.71 0.76
C LEU A 10 7.77 17.94 2.19
N GLU A 11 8.99 18.45 2.29
CA GLU A 11 9.66 18.72 3.57
C GLU A 11 8.96 19.82 4.36
N VAL A 12 8.43 20.85 3.71
CA VAL A 12 7.69 21.93 4.38
C VAL A 12 6.41 21.38 5.02
N THR A 13 5.66 20.57 4.28
CA THR A 13 4.47 19.88 4.83
C THR A 13 4.86 18.93 5.97
N TRP A 14 5.97 18.20 5.83
CA TRP A 14 6.43 17.28 6.86
C TRP A 14 6.81 17.99 8.16
N GLU A 15 7.57 19.08 8.09
CA GLU A 15 7.94 19.86 9.29
C GLU A 15 6.72 20.46 9.98
N ALA A 16 5.70 20.90 9.22
CA ALA A 16 4.44 21.34 9.80
C ALA A 16 3.71 20.20 10.56
N MET A 17 3.79 18.96 10.07
CA MET A 17 3.25 17.79 10.78
C MET A 17 4.08 17.45 12.02
N VAL A 18 5.40 17.55 11.95
CA VAL A 18 6.29 17.37 13.11
C VAL A 18 5.94 18.35 14.23
N ALA A 19 5.70 19.61 13.89
CA ALA A 19 5.27 20.61 14.87
C ALA A 19 3.95 20.25 15.59
N GLN A 20 3.00 19.59 14.88
CA GLN A 20 1.76 19.11 15.52
C GLN A 20 2.04 17.97 16.53
N ARG A 21 3.00 17.11 16.27
CA ARG A 21 3.42 16.07 17.22
C ARG A 21 4.11 16.70 18.44
N GLU A 22 4.99 17.68 18.24
CA GLU A 22 5.64 18.42 19.33
C GLU A 22 4.64 19.19 20.20
N ALA A 23 3.58 19.70 19.60
CA ALA A 23 2.46 20.31 20.30
C ALA A 23 1.55 19.30 21.04
N GLY A 24 1.81 17.99 20.93
CA GLY A 24 1.05 16.92 21.57
C GLY A 24 -0.32 16.64 20.94
N LEU A 25 -0.61 17.18 19.75
CA LEU A 25 -1.88 17.00 19.06
C LEU A 25 -1.98 15.63 18.35
N VAL A 26 -0.85 15.04 17.99
CA VAL A 26 -0.74 13.70 17.40
C VAL A 26 0.39 12.94 18.05
N ARG A 27 0.31 11.61 18.07
CA ARG A 27 1.36 10.73 18.66
C ARG A 27 2.32 10.21 17.60
N HIS A 28 1.81 9.83 16.46
CA HIS A 28 2.55 9.17 15.38
C HIS A 28 2.35 9.91 14.06
N LEU A 29 3.39 9.94 13.23
CA LEU A 29 3.39 10.57 11.92
C LEU A 29 3.66 9.55 10.83
N GLY A 30 2.97 9.69 9.73
CA GLY A 30 3.16 8.82 8.58
C GLY A 30 3.00 9.56 7.26
N VAL A 31 3.42 8.88 6.21
CA VAL A 31 3.29 9.33 4.83
C VAL A 31 2.44 8.35 4.03
N SER A 32 2.01 8.75 2.84
CA SER A 32 1.29 7.87 1.92
C SER A 32 1.84 8.02 0.50
N ASN A 33 1.99 6.89 -0.19
CA ASN A 33 2.52 6.83 -1.55
C ASN A 33 3.95 7.39 -1.70
N PHE A 34 4.78 7.24 -0.65
CA PHE A 34 6.19 7.60 -0.74
C PHE A 34 6.99 6.43 -1.32
N SER A 35 7.70 6.69 -2.40
CA SER A 35 8.70 5.81 -2.99
C SER A 35 9.98 5.81 -2.15
N ILE A 36 10.92 4.91 -2.45
CA ILE A 36 12.24 4.90 -1.79
C ILE A 36 12.96 6.24 -1.96
N PRO A 37 13.05 6.84 -3.17
CA PRO A 37 13.67 8.16 -3.35
C PRO A 37 13.02 9.26 -2.51
N LYS A 38 11.67 9.30 -2.42
CA LYS A 38 10.97 10.29 -1.57
C LYS A 38 11.26 10.11 -0.08
N LEU A 39 11.34 8.86 0.39
CA LEU A 39 11.72 8.58 1.78
C LEU A 39 13.16 8.98 2.07
N GLN A 40 14.10 8.66 1.16
CA GLN A 40 15.51 9.05 1.29
C GLN A 40 15.67 10.56 1.33
N ARG A 41 15.03 11.28 0.40
CA ARG A 41 15.00 12.75 0.40
C ARG A 41 14.47 13.31 1.70
N LEU A 42 13.39 12.72 2.25
CA LEU A 42 12.84 13.16 3.54
C LEU A 42 13.83 12.94 4.68
N PHE A 43 14.56 11.80 4.68
CA PHE A 43 15.59 11.50 5.71
C PHE A 43 16.77 12.46 5.68
N GLU A 44 17.13 12.97 4.50
CA GLU A 44 18.20 13.97 4.34
C GLU A 44 17.78 15.35 4.86
N LYS A 45 16.49 15.68 4.75
CA LYS A 45 15.98 17.02 5.04
C LYS A 45 15.35 17.17 6.41
N SER A 46 14.93 16.06 7.05
CA SER A 46 14.29 16.07 8.37
C SER A 46 14.98 15.12 9.34
N LYS A 47 15.09 15.53 10.60
CA LYS A 47 15.56 14.65 11.69
C LYS A 47 14.49 13.64 12.11
N THR A 48 13.24 13.91 11.82
CA THR A 48 12.10 13.06 12.12
C THR A 48 11.77 12.18 10.92
N LYS A 49 11.84 10.86 11.10
CA LYS A 49 11.40 9.90 10.08
C LYS A 49 9.91 9.58 10.24
N PRO A 50 9.21 9.25 9.15
CA PRO A 50 7.85 8.72 9.25
C PRO A 50 7.87 7.35 9.92
N GLU A 51 6.85 7.08 10.73
CA GLU A 51 6.64 5.79 11.40
C GLU A 51 5.80 4.84 10.54
N VAL A 52 5.03 5.39 9.60
CA VAL A 52 4.15 4.63 8.68
C VAL A 52 4.31 5.14 7.27
N ASN A 53 4.33 4.22 6.30
CA ASN A 53 4.10 4.52 4.88
C ASN A 53 2.88 3.72 4.40
N GLN A 54 1.79 4.42 4.05
CA GLN A 54 0.59 3.80 3.52
C GLN A 54 0.65 3.78 2.00
N VAL A 55 0.67 2.57 1.40
CA VAL A 55 0.87 2.38 -0.05
C VAL A 55 -0.08 1.32 -0.61
N GLU A 56 -0.26 1.31 -1.93
CA GLU A 56 -0.97 0.23 -2.62
C GLU A 56 -0.14 -1.05 -2.58
N ILE A 57 -0.68 -2.13 -2.00
CA ILE A 57 -0.09 -3.47 -2.07
C ILE A 57 -1.19 -4.52 -2.20
N HIS A 58 -1.03 -5.40 -3.16
CA HIS A 58 -1.85 -6.58 -3.40
C HIS A 58 -1.06 -7.62 -4.21
N PRO A 59 -1.54 -8.86 -4.42
CA PRO A 59 -0.77 -9.90 -5.12
C PRO A 59 -0.23 -9.53 -6.50
N TYR A 60 -0.88 -8.63 -7.22
CA TYR A 60 -0.43 -8.16 -8.54
C TYR A 60 0.51 -6.93 -8.49
N PHE A 61 0.68 -6.34 -7.30
CA PHE A 61 1.58 -5.22 -7.05
C PHE A 61 2.22 -5.33 -5.66
N GLN A 62 3.31 -6.07 -5.58
CA GLN A 62 3.83 -6.57 -4.29
C GLN A 62 4.80 -5.64 -3.57
N GLN A 63 5.42 -4.71 -4.28
CA GLN A 63 6.33 -3.69 -3.74
C GLN A 63 7.42 -4.24 -2.79
N ASN A 64 8.05 -5.36 -3.14
CA ASN A 64 9.01 -6.05 -2.28
C ASN A 64 10.17 -5.16 -1.83
N ASP A 65 10.74 -4.37 -2.75
CA ASP A 65 11.88 -3.49 -2.47
C ASP A 65 11.49 -2.37 -1.49
N LEU A 66 10.31 -1.76 -1.69
CA LEU A 66 9.80 -0.72 -0.80
C LEU A 66 9.53 -1.27 0.60
N ILE A 67 8.91 -2.46 0.71
CA ILE A 67 8.66 -3.11 2.00
C ILE A 67 10.00 -3.39 2.71
N GLY A 68 10.98 -3.95 1.99
CA GLY A 68 12.32 -4.21 2.52
C GLY A 68 13.00 -2.94 3.03
N PHE A 69 12.93 -1.85 2.26
CA PHE A 69 13.47 -0.54 2.65
C PHE A 69 12.75 0.03 3.88
N CYS A 70 11.43 -0.03 3.93
CA CYS A 70 10.64 0.44 5.08
C CYS A 70 11.00 -0.34 6.34
N ASN A 71 11.03 -1.67 6.27
CA ASN A 71 11.39 -2.53 7.40
C ASN A 71 12.80 -2.23 7.93
N ALA A 72 13.79 -2.06 7.03
CA ALA A 72 15.17 -1.71 7.41
C ALA A 72 15.27 -0.33 8.10
N ASN A 73 14.29 0.55 7.92
CA ASN A 73 14.22 1.88 8.51
C ASN A 73 13.19 2.01 9.64
N ASN A 74 12.63 0.91 10.14
CA ASN A 74 11.58 0.86 11.18
C ASN A 74 10.31 1.65 10.79
N ILE A 75 9.93 1.63 9.52
CA ILE A 75 8.71 2.23 9.00
C ILE A 75 7.68 1.11 8.80
N LEU A 76 6.55 1.19 9.50
CA LEU A 76 5.44 0.25 9.30
C LEU A 76 4.77 0.52 7.96
N VAL A 77 4.62 -0.52 7.16
CA VAL A 77 3.87 -0.44 5.91
C VAL A 77 2.39 -0.73 6.17
N THR A 78 1.52 0.08 5.57
CA THR A 78 0.08 -0.17 5.57
C THR A 78 -0.41 -0.30 4.13
N ALA A 79 -1.01 -1.44 3.79
CA ALA A 79 -1.50 -1.73 2.45
C ALA A 79 -2.93 -1.21 2.26
N PHE A 80 -3.11 -0.20 1.41
CA PHE A 80 -4.44 0.14 0.91
C PHE A 80 -4.78 -0.68 -0.35
N SER A 81 -6.06 -0.80 -0.67
CA SER A 81 -6.58 -1.67 -1.74
C SER A 81 -6.01 -3.10 -1.72
N PRO A 82 -5.89 -3.75 -0.55
CA PRO A 82 -5.21 -5.05 -0.45
C PRO A 82 -5.90 -6.15 -1.25
N LEU A 83 -7.20 -6.01 -1.53
CA LEU A 83 -8.00 -6.94 -2.35
C LEU A 83 -8.04 -6.55 -3.84
N GLY A 84 -7.29 -5.52 -4.24
CA GLY A 84 -7.46 -4.86 -5.52
C GLY A 84 -8.78 -4.07 -5.59
N SER A 85 -8.92 -3.21 -6.58
CA SER A 85 -10.16 -2.49 -6.84
C SER A 85 -10.75 -2.94 -8.18
N LYS A 86 -11.74 -3.83 -8.14
CA LYS A 86 -12.39 -4.35 -9.35
C LYS A 86 -12.93 -3.23 -10.26
N SER A 87 -13.39 -2.12 -9.68
CA SER A 87 -13.88 -0.97 -10.43
C SER A 87 -12.80 -0.22 -11.21
N LEU A 88 -11.54 -0.37 -10.81
CA LEU A 88 -10.39 0.25 -11.47
C LEU A 88 -9.62 -0.72 -12.38
N MET A 89 -9.82 -2.02 -12.22
CA MET A 89 -9.22 -3.07 -13.04
C MET A 89 -10.08 -3.28 -14.30
N LYS A 90 -9.87 -2.43 -15.30
CA LYS A 90 -10.55 -2.57 -16.60
C LYS A 90 -10.12 -3.88 -17.27
N ASN A 91 -11.08 -4.70 -17.67
CA ASN A 91 -10.88 -5.97 -18.43
C ASN A 91 -10.20 -7.10 -17.64
N ASP A 92 -10.11 -7.05 -16.31
CA ASP A 92 -9.64 -8.16 -15.49
C ASP A 92 -10.78 -8.65 -14.57
N GLU A 93 -10.87 -9.96 -14.37
CA GLU A 93 -11.84 -10.56 -13.45
C GLU A 93 -11.58 -10.16 -11.97
N GLY A 94 -10.42 -9.58 -11.72
CA GLY A 94 -9.96 -9.13 -10.42
C GLY A 94 -9.14 -10.19 -9.68
N ILE A 95 -8.33 -9.74 -8.74
CA ILE A 95 -7.37 -10.58 -7.99
C ILE A 95 -8.06 -11.74 -7.29
N GLN A 96 -9.27 -11.52 -6.77
CA GLN A 96 -10.02 -12.54 -6.03
C GLN A 96 -10.52 -13.69 -6.91
N GLN A 97 -10.54 -13.52 -8.23
CA GLN A 97 -10.91 -14.54 -9.22
C GLN A 97 -9.69 -15.22 -9.86
N ASP A 98 -8.47 -14.82 -9.52
CA ASP A 98 -7.26 -15.48 -10.00
C ASP A 98 -7.27 -16.96 -9.59
N LYS A 99 -7.00 -17.85 -10.55
CA LYS A 99 -7.07 -19.31 -10.36
C LYS A 99 -6.19 -19.77 -9.21
N SER A 100 -4.97 -19.26 -9.11
CA SER A 100 -4.04 -19.61 -8.04
C SER A 100 -4.56 -19.17 -6.68
N ILE A 101 -5.15 -17.97 -6.59
CA ILE A 101 -5.77 -17.46 -5.36
C ILE A 101 -6.98 -18.33 -4.96
N VAL A 102 -7.81 -18.69 -5.92
CA VAL A 102 -9.00 -19.55 -5.68
C VAL A 102 -8.58 -20.95 -5.21
N GLU A 103 -7.56 -21.54 -5.80
CA GLU A 103 -7.04 -22.86 -5.43
C GLU A 103 -6.44 -22.85 -4.02
N MET A 104 -5.62 -21.86 -3.71
CA MET A 104 -5.06 -21.68 -2.36
C MET A 104 -6.16 -21.45 -1.31
N ALA A 105 -7.17 -20.62 -1.62
CA ALA A 105 -8.28 -20.39 -0.71
C ALA A 105 -9.08 -21.67 -0.41
N LYS A 106 -9.30 -22.54 -1.40
CA LYS A 106 -9.92 -23.86 -1.22
C LYS A 106 -9.06 -24.76 -0.34
N LYS A 107 -7.74 -24.80 -0.57
CA LYS A 107 -6.78 -25.58 0.24
C LYS A 107 -6.87 -25.21 1.73
N HIS A 108 -7.03 -23.93 2.04
CA HIS A 108 -7.11 -23.41 3.41
C HIS A 108 -8.52 -23.30 3.96
N ASN A 109 -9.54 -23.75 3.21
CA ASN A 109 -10.96 -23.64 3.59
C ASN A 109 -11.33 -22.22 4.05
N CYS A 110 -10.89 -21.21 3.28
CA CYS A 110 -11.15 -19.80 3.53
C CYS A 110 -11.62 -19.08 2.26
N SER A 111 -12.08 -17.84 2.38
CA SER A 111 -12.39 -17.03 1.20
C SER A 111 -11.12 -16.49 0.56
N THR A 112 -11.22 -16.13 -0.71
CA THR A 112 -10.12 -15.48 -1.45
C THR A 112 -9.72 -14.15 -0.81
N ALA A 113 -10.69 -13.41 -0.24
CA ALA A 113 -10.42 -12.19 0.50
C ALA A 113 -9.59 -12.48 1.76
N GLN A 114 -10.00 -13.46 2.56
CA GLN A 114 -9.25 -13.88 3.75
C GLN A 114 -7.84 -14.34 3.41
N LEU A 115 -7.67 -15.11 2.34
CA LEU A 115 -6.34 -15.56 1.87
C LEU A 115 -5.43 -14.39 1.54
N ILE A 116 -5.91 -13.44 0.73
CA ILE A 116 -5.12 -12.27 0.31
C ILE A 116 -4.75 -11.39 1.51
N LEU A 117 -5.67 -11.16 2.42
CA LEU A 117 -5.41 -10.38 3.63
C LEU A 117 -4.39 -11.08 4.54
N ALA A 118 -4.53 -12.40 4.74
CA ALA A 118 -3.59 -13.22 5.50
C ALA A 118 -2.19 -13.20 4.89
N TRP A 119 -2.08 -13.25 3.55
CA TRP A 119 -0.82 -13.09 2.84
C TRP A 119 -0.14 -11.76 3.19
N GLY A 120 -0.88 -10.66 3.18
CA GLY A 120 -0.36 -9.35 3.57
C GLY A 120 0.10 -9.30 5.03
N LEU A 121 -0.71 -9.79 5.96
CA LEU A 121 -0.38 -9.83 7.38
C LEU A 121 0.88 -10.66 7.66
N GLN A 122 1.04 -11.81 6.99
CA GLN A 122 2.21 -12.68 7.17
C GLN A 122 3.48 -12.15 6.49
N ARG A 123 3.37 -11.13 5.64
CA ARG A 123 4.50 -10.36 5.12
C ARG A 123 4.91 -9.20 6.04
N GLY A 124 4.25 -9.04 7.20
CA GLY A 124 4.62 -8.08 8.24
C GLY A 124 4.08 -6.67 8.05
N TYR A 125 3.03 -6.47 7.24
CA TYR A 125 2.41 -5.17 7.08
C TYR A 125 0.91 -5.17 7.43
N ALA A 126 0.39 -4.00 7.79
CA ALA A 126 -1.03 -3.83 8.07
C ALA A 126 -1.84 -3.78 6.76
N VAL A 127 -3.08 -4.26 6.80
CA VAL A 127 -4.02 -4.23 5.66
C VAL A 127 -5.27 -3.46 6.02
N ILE A 128 -5.78 -2.61 5.12
CA ILE A 128 -6.98 -1.80 5.33
C ILE A 128 -8.03 -2.06 4.25
N PRO A 129 -8.69 -3.24 4.27
CA PRO A 129 -9.73 -3.57 3.31
C PRO A 129 -10.98 -2.71 3.54
N LYS A 130 -11.42 -1.99 2.52
CA LYS A 130 -12.66 -1.20 2.58
C LYS A 130 -13.87 -2.11 2.36
N SER A 131 -14.86 -2.07 3.26
CA SER A 131 -16.18 -2.66 3.03
C SER A 131 -17.29 -1.82 3.68
N VAL A 132 -18.49 -1.86 3.08
CA VAL A 132 -19.74 -1.33 3.67
C VAL A 132 -20.74 -2.47 3.94
N ASN A 133 -20.36 -3.70 3.63
CA ASN A 133 -21.15 -4.90 3.89
C ASN A 133 -20.70 -5.52 5.22
N LYS A 134 -21.64 -5.73 6.14
CA LYS A 134 -21.36 -6.22 7.50
C LYS A 134 -20.73 -7.61 7.51
N GLU A 135 -21.21 -8.51 6.66
CA GLU A 135 -20.74 -9.89 6.58
C GLU A 135 -19.28 -9.92 6.10
N ARG A 136 -18.93 -9.11 5.09
CA ARG A 136 -17.56 -8.99 4.60
C ARG A 136 -16.61 -8.35 5.62
N ILE A 137 -17.09 -7.42 6.45
CA ILE A 137 -16.27 -6.83 7.53
C ILE A 137 -15.90 -7.93 8.54
N ILE A 138 -16.87 -8.77 8.93
CA ILE A 138 -16.64 -9.90 9.83
C ILE A 138 -15.73 -10.94 9.17
N GLU A 139 -15.97 -11.26 7.90
CA GLU A 139 -15.17 -12.19 7.12
C GLU A 139 -13.69 -11.76 7.04
N ASN A 140 -13.43 -10.48 6.77
CA ASN A 140 -12.08 -9.95 6.64
C ASN A 140 -11.25 -10.14 7.93
N ILE A 141 -11.86 -10.01 9.11
CA ILE A 141 -11.20 -10.27 10.40
C ILE A 141 -10.76 -11.73 10.52
N GLY A 142 -11.49 -12.65 9.92
CA GLY A 142 -11.13 -14.07 9.87
C GLY A 142 -9.77 -14.36 9.18
N ALA A 143 -9.20 -13.40 8.44
CA ALA A 143 -7.87 -13.51 7.85
C ALA A 143 -6.76 -13.80 8.88
N PHE A 144 -6.92 -13.37 10.14
CA PHE A 144 -5.97 -13.67 11.21
C PHE A 144 -5.85 -15.17 11.54
N ASN A 145 -6.85 -15.96 11.16
CA ASN A 145 -6.87 -17.41 11.40
C ASN A 145 -6.29 -18.24 10.26
N VAL A 146 -6.05 -17.63 9.10
CA VAL A 146 -5.48 -18.32 7.93
C VAL A 146 -3.95 -18.31 8.02
N ARG A 147 -3.33 -19.45 7.75
CA ARG A 147 -1.87 -19.61 7.74
C ARG A 147 -1.45 -20.15 6.38
N LEU A 148 -0.65 -19.38 5.68
CA LEU A 148 -0.05 -19.77 4.40
C LEU A 148 1.25 -20.53 4.67
N ASP A 149 1.46 -21.60 3.91
CA ASP A 149 2.74 -22.33 3.89
C ASP A 149 3.73 -21.72 2.87
N ASP A 150 4.88 -22.35 2.73
CA ASP A 150 5.94 -21.86 1.82
C ASP A 150 5.57 -22.04 0.35
N GLU A 151 4.78 -23.07 0.02
CA GLU A 151 4.27 -23.28 -1.34
C GLU A 151 3.32 -22.13 -1.75
N ASP A 152 2.41 -21.75 -0.86
CA ASP A 152 1.48 -20.63 -1.07
C ASP A 152 2.23 -19.30 -1.23
N ARG A 153 3.27 -19.06 -0.43
CA ARG A 153 4.12 -17.87 -0.54
C ARG A 153 4.84 -17.82 -1.87
N LEU A 154 5.38 -18.94 -2.33
CA LEU A 154 6.02 -19.04 -3.64
C LEU A 154 5.01 -18.83 -4.78
N ALA A 155 3.83 -19.44 -4.69
CA ALA A 155 2.78 -19.29 -5.69
C ALA A 155 2.30 -17.84 -5.78
N THR A 156 2.04 -17.20 -4.63
CA THR A 156 1.62 -15.79 -4.58
C THR A 156 2.75 -14.88 -5.08
N GLY A 157 4.01 -15.18 -4.78
CA GLY A 157 5.17 -14.42 -5.29
C GLY A 157 5.21 -14.32 -6.81
N LYS A 158 4.76 -15.37 -7.52
CA LYS A 158 4.70 -15.42 -8.99
C LYS A 158 3.57 -14.56 -9.59
N LEU A 159 2.65 -14.06 -8.78
CA LEU A 159 1.52 -13.23 -9.22
C LEU A 159 1.88 -11.76 -9.40
N ASP A 160 3.08 -11.32 -9.02
CA ASP A 160 3.50 -9.93 -9.16
C ASP A 160 3.56 -9.53 -10.64
N ARG A 161 2.67 -8.63 -11.02
CA ARG A 161 2.59 -8.06 -12.38
C ARG A 161 3.13 -6.64 -12.44
N LYS A 162 3.59 -6.10 -11.32
CA LYS A 162 3.91 -4.68 -11.11
C LYS A 162 2.77 -3.75 -11.55
N MET A 163 1.54 -4.22 -11.37
CA MET A 163 0.33 -3.56 -11.84
C MET A 163 -0.24 -2.64 -10.78
N ARG A 164 0.10 -1.34 -10.88
CA ARG A 164 -0.50 -0.27 -10.07
C ARG A 164 -1.93 0.01 -10.53
N ILE A 165 -2.89 -0.02 -9.61
CA ILE A 165 -4.30 0.29 -9.86
C ILE A 165 -4.58 1.78 -9.57
N ALA A 166 -4.03 2.30 -8.47
CA ALA A 166 -4.16 3.70 -8.08
C ALA A 166 -3.15 4.58 -8.83
N THR A 167 -3.44 4.87 -10.09
CA THR A 167 -2.52 5.56 -11.02
C THR A 167 -2.44 7.07 -10.83
N ALA A 168 -3.20 7.66 -9.90
CA ALA A 168 -3.28 9.11 -9.69
C ALA A 168 -3.60 9.95 -10.95
N ARG A 169 -4.33 9.38 -11.92
CA ARG A 169 -4.69 10.05 -13.20
C ARG A 169 -5.36 11.41 -13.00
N TYR A 170 -6.07 11.59 -11.90
CA TYR A 170 -6.73 12.85 -11.55
C TYR A 170 -5.76 14.00 -11.27
N ALA A 171 -4.51 13.69 -10.90
CA ALA A 171 -3.47 14.69 -10.61
C ALA A 171 -2.59 15.00 -11.82
N VAL A 172 -2.58 14.15 -12.85
CA VAL A 172 -1.81 14.36 -14.08
C VAL A 172 -2.70 15.07 -15.09
N LEU A 173 -2.61 16.40 -15.14
CA LEU A 173 -3.38 17.26 -16.04
C LEU A 173 -2.50 17.79 -17.16
N PRO A 174 -3.06 18.01 -18.39
CA PRO A 174 -2.32 18.67 -19.46
C PRO A 174 -1.79 20.05 -19.01
N GLY A 175 -0.48 20.26 -19.11
CA GLY A 175 0.18 21.49 -18.65
C GLY A 175 0.31 21.63 -17.14
N GLY A 176 -0.04 20.57 -16.38
CA GLY A 176 0.15 20.54 -14.92
C GLY A 176 1.57 20.22 -14.50
N TYR A 177 1.85 20.36 -13.21
CA TYR A 177 3.18 20.12 -12.61
C TYR A 177 3.47 18.64 -12.36
N TYR A 178 2.45 17.77 -12.42
CA TYR A 178 2.56 16.34 -12.12
C TYR A 178 2.59 15.53 -13.40
N SER A 179 3.54 14.61 -13.48
CA SER A 179 3.61 13.52 -14.45
C SER A 179 3.58 12.17 -13.72
N TYR A 180 3.42 11.08 -14.45
CA TYR A 180 3.50 9.75 -13.83
C TYR A 180 4.89 9.49 -13.24
N GLU A 181 5.95 9.97 -13.90
CA GLU A 181 7.32 9.81 -13.44
C GLU A 181 7.55 10.53 -12.10
N ASN A 182 7.12 11.79 -11.95
CA ASN A 182 7.39 12.54 -10.73
C ASN A 182 6.44 12.23 -9.57
N ILE A 183 5.24 11.67 -9.84
CA ILE A 183 4.34 11.18 -8.79
C ILE A 183 4.85 9.88 -8.18
N TRP A 184 5.34 8.96 -9.02
CA TRP A 184 5.70 7.60 -8.61
C TRP A 184 7.20 7.33 -8.58
N ASP A 185 8.03 8.26 -9.11
CA ASP A 185 9.49 8.12 -9.31
C ASP A 185 9.84 6.87 -10.16
N GLU A 186 9.03 6.64 -11.21
CA GLU A 186 9.13 5.51 -12.15
C GLU A 186 9.59 5.98 -13.55
#